data_0d0a7ad15af2ba2466d6a1ee2093d1ef
#
_entry.id   0d0a7ad15af2ba2466d6a1ee2093d1ef
#
_cell.length_a   1.000
_cell.length_b   1.000
_cell.length_c   1.000
_cell.angle_alpha   90.00
_cell.angle_beta   90.00
_cell.angle_gamma   90.00
#
_symmetry.space_group_name_H-M   'P 1'
#
loop_
_entity.id
_entity.type
_entity.pdbx_description
1 polymer ?
#
loop_
_entity_poly.entity_id
_entity_poly.type
_entity_poly.pdbx_seq_one_letter_code
_entity_poly.pdbx_strand_id
1 'polypeptide(L)'
;MTQQDFRTTVGDTVFGVRAAALILQNGKLLVTKDKGKYYTIGGAIQVNESTEDAVVREVKEELGVKAQAGQLAFVVENRFE
;
A
#
# COMPACT_ATOMS: atom_id res chain seq x y z
N MET A 1 4.57 19.21 -10.15
CA MET A 1 3.63 19.04 -9.01
C MET A 1 4.24 18.09 -8.01
N THR A 2 4.23 18.46 -6.74
CA THR A 2 4.80 17.63 -5.67
C THR A 2 3.84 16.50 -5.32
N GLN A 3 4.35 15.27 -5.31
CA GLN A 3 3.62 14.09 -4.86
C GLN A 3 3.65 14.07 -3.33
N GLN A 4 2.52 13.81 -2.71
CA GLN A 4 2.39 13.84 -1.26
C GLN A 4 1.54 12.68 -0.79
N ASP A 5 1.99 11.98 0.25
CA ASP A 5 1.22 10.91 0.87
C ASP A 5 -0.06 11.45 1.48
N PHE A 6 -1.14 10.69 1.37
CA PHE A 6 -2.40 11.04 2.00
C PHE A 6 -2.30 10.80 3.50
N ARG A 7 -2.00 11.87 4.21
CA ARG A 7 -1.83 11.83 5.65
C ARG A 7 -2.27 13.17 6.23
N THR A 8 -3.16 13.16 7.19
CA THR A 8 -3.70 14.38 7.75
C THR A 8 -3.91 14.24 9.26
N THR A 9 -3.97 15.36 9.93
CA THR A 9 -4.22 15.42 11.36
C THR A 9 -5.55 16.11 11.60
N VAL A 10 -6.39 15.46 12.41
CA VAL A 10 -7.67 16.03 12.86
C VAL A 10 -7.65 16.00 14.38
N GLY A 11 -7.67 17.16 15.02
CA GLY A 11 -7.45 17.25 16.46
C GLY A 11 -6.06 16.71 16.81
N ASP A 12 -5.98 15.73 17.69
CA ASP A 12 -4.73 15.07 18.08
C ASP A 12 -4.47 13.78 17.30
N THR A 13 -5.32 13.46 16.33
CA THR A 13 -5.28 12.17 15.65
C THR A 13 -4.72 12.32 14.25
N VAL A 14 -3.75 11.49 13.92
CA VAL A 14 -3.17 11.43 12.58
C VAL A 14 -3.87 10.30 11.81
N PHE A 15 -4.36 10.63 10.62
CA PHE A 15 -4.99 9.69 9.71
C PHE A 15 -4.10 9.46 8.49
N GLY A 16 -4.00 8.22 8.06
CA GLY A 16 -3.31 7.87 6.84
C GLY A 16 -3.98 6.70 6.15
N VAL A 17 -3.81 6.60 4.85
CA VAL A 17 -4.35 5.49 4.07
C VAL A 17 -3.20 4.82 3.34
N ARG A 18 -3.13 3.50 3.45
CA ARG A 18 -2.13 2.69 2.79
C ARG A 18 -2.82 1.67 1.89
N ALA A 19 -2.17 1.33 0.81
CA ALA A 19 -2.66 0.29 -0.08
C ALA A 19 -1.59 -0.80 -0.19
N ALA A 20 -2.03 -2.04 -0.19
CA ALA A 20 -1.13 -3.18 -0.32
C ALA A 20 -1.63 -4.12 -1.40
N ALA A 21 -0.68 -4.70 -2.13
CA ALA A 21 -0.97 -5.70 -3.15
C ALA A 21 -0.88 -7.09 -2.55
N LEU A 22 -1.91 -7.90 -2.76
CA LEU A 22 -1.86 -9.31 -2.45
C LEU A 22 -1.52 -10.04 -3.74
N ILE A 23 -0.25 -10.43 -3.87
CA ILE A 23 0.26 -11.08 -5.07
C ILE A 23 0.43 -12.55 -4.76
N LEU A 24 -0.42 -13.37 -5.37
CA LEU A 24 -0.46 -14.81 -5.10
C LEU A 24 0.07 -15.59 -6.30
N GLN A 25 0.91 -16.57 -6.03
CA GLN A 25 1.40 -17.48 -7.05
C GLN A 25 1.57 -18.87 -6.42
N ASN A 26 0.95 -19.87 -7.00
CA ASN A 26 1.03 -21.26 -6.53
C ASN A 26 0.65 -21.40 -5.05
N GLY A 27 -0.38 -20.66 -4.61
CA GLY A 27 -0.85 -20.68 -3.24
C GLY A 27 0.04 -19.96 -2.24
N LYS A 28 1.03 -19.20 -2.73
CA LYS A 28 1.95 -18.46 -1.86
C LYS A 28 1.79 -16.96 -2.06
N LEU A 29 1.92 -16.22 -0.98
CA LEU A 29 1.86 -14.77 -0.98
C LEU A 29 3.27 -14.19 -1.09
N LEU A 30 3.46 -13.28 -2.05
CA LEU A 30 4.72 -12.57 -2.19
C LEU A 30 4.84 -11.51 -1.10
N VAL A 31 5.95 -11.54 -0.37
CA VAL A 31 6.24 -10.56 0.66
C VAL A 31 7.68 -10.09 0.53
N THR A 32 7.98 -8.92 1.09
CA THR A 32 9.35 -8.45 1.23
C THR A 32 9.81 -8.68 2.66
N LYS A 33 11.12 -8.80 2.85
CA LYS A 33 11.70 -8.96 4.18
C LYS A 33 12.64 -7.81 4.46
N ASP A 34 12.45 -7.16 5.59
CA ASP A 34 13.32 -6.09 6.04
C ASP A 34 13.53 -6.21 7.53
N LYS A 35 14.79 -6.22 7.95
CA LYS A 35 15.18 -6.29 9.37
C LYS A 35 14.48 -7.41 10.13
N GLY A 36 14.37 -8.59 9.49
CA GLY A 36 13.75 -9.75 10.08
C GLY A 36 12.24 -9.79 10.08
N LYS A 37 11.58 -8.77 9.50
CA LYS A 37 10.13 -8.71 9.42
C LYS A 37 9.67 -8.85 7.98
N TYR A 38 8.48 -9.40 7.79
CA TYR A 38 7.88 -9.59 6.47
C TYR A 38 6.77 -8.57 6.26
N TYR A 39 6.71 -8.03 5.05
CA TYR A 39 5.74 -6.99 4.67
C TYR A 39 5.09 -7.35 3.34
N THR A 40 3.82 -7.02 3.19
CA THR A 40 3.18 -7.03 1.88
C THR A 40 3.75 -5.90 1.02
N ILE A 41 3.59 -6.04 -0.30
CA ILE A 41 4.00 -5.00 -1.24
C ILE A 41 2.99 -3.86 -1.15
N GLY A 42 3.44 -2.65 -0.85
CA GLY A 42 2.52 -1.52 -0.76
C GLY A 42 3.11 -0.35 0.00
N GLY A 43 2.28 0.63 0.23
CA GLY A 43 2.68 1.84 0.94
C GLY A 43 1.54 2.84 1.04
N ALA A 44 1.87 4.04 1.47
CA ALA A 44 0.89 5.12 1.60
C ALA A 44 0.36 5.51 0.23
N ILE A 45 -0.95 5.73 0.13
CA ILE A 45 -1.50 6.33 -1.09
C ILE A 45 -1.14 7.81 -1.11
N GLN A 46 -1.08 8.37 -2.31
CA GLN A 46 -0.79 9.79 -2.48
C GLN A 46 -2.08 10.57 -2.67
N VAL A 47 -2.03 11.86 -2.38
CA VAL A 47 -3.17 12.75 -2.57
C VAL A 47 -3.57 12.72 -4.04
N ASN A 48 -4.87 12.57 -4.30
CA ASN A 48 -5.47 12.45 -5.62
C ASN A 48 -5.12 11.16 -6.38
N GLU A 49 -4.65 10.16 -5.66
CA GLU A 49 -4.37 8.84 -6.23
C GLU A 49 -5.43 7.86 -5.76
N SER A 50 -5.96 7.04 -6.68
CA SER A 50 -6.85 5.95 -6.28
C SER A 50 -6.07 4.82 -5.63
N THR A 51 -6.75 3.96 -4.86
CA THR A 51 -6.08 2.79 -4.27
C THR A 51 -5.55 1.84 -5.34
N GLU A 52 -6.27 1.71 -6.45
CA GLU A 52 -5.80 0.89 -7.58
C GLU A 52 -4.51 1.42 -8.18
N ASP A 53 -4.45 2.74 -8.42
CA ASP A 53 -3.26 3.36 -8.96
C ASP A 53 -2.10 3.30 -7.97
N ALA A 54 -2.39 3.43 -6.68
CA ALA A 54 -1.38 3.33 -5.63
C ALA A 54 -0.73 1.96 -5.62
N VAL A 55 -1.53 0.90 -5.72
CA VAL A 55 -1.02 -0.47 -5.73
C VAL A 55 -0.12 -0.70 -6.95
N VAL A 56 -0.57 -0.25 -8.13
CA VAL A 56 0.22 -0.37 -9.37
C VAL A 56 1.55 0.37 -9.24
N ARG A 57 1.51 1.58 -8.70
CA ARG A 57 2.72 2.38 -8.48
C ARG A 57 3.68 1.71 -7.50
N GLU A 58 3.15 1.22 -6.38
CA GLU A 58 3.99 0.58 -5.35
C GLU A 58 4.63 -0.72 -5.86
N VAL A 59 3.90 -1.51 -6.65
CA VAL A 59 4.46 -2.72 -7.25
C VAL A 59 5.60 -2.36 -8.19
N LYS A 60 5.44 -1.31 -8.99
CA LYS A 60 6.49 -0.86 -9.90
C LYS A 60 7.72 -0.35 -9.13
N GLU A 61 7.49 0.42 -8.07
CA GLU A 61 8.59 0.96 -7.26
C GLU A 61 9.37 -0.14 -6.54
N GLU A 62 8.68 -1.12 -5.97
CA GLU A 62 9.31 -2.14 -5.15
C GLU A 62 9.83 -3.33 -5.95
N LEU A 63 9.16 -3.71 -7.03
CA LEU A 63 9.51 -4.90 -7.83
C LEU A 63 10.00 -4.57 -9.23
N GLY A 64 9.82 -3.34 -9.69
CA GLY A 64 10.23 -2.94 -11.02
C GLY A 64 9.39 -3.51 -12.14
N VAL A 65 8.21 -4.05 -11.84
CA VAL A 65 7.33 -4.66 -12.84
C VAL A 65 6.06 -3.87 -13.00
N LYS A 66 5.47 -3.96 -14.19
CA LYS A 66 4.20 -3.35 -14.48
C LYS A 66 3.08 -4.31 -14.10
N ALA A 67 2.16 -3.85 -13.26
CA ALA A 67 1.07 -4.66 -12.76
C ALA A 67 -0.28 -4.09 -13.16
N GLN A 68 -1.31 -4.90 -13.01
CA GLN A 68 -2.70 -4.50 -13.18
C GLN A 68 -3.44 -4.83 -11.90
N ALA A 69 -4.15 -3.85 -11.35
CA ALA A 69 -4.93 -4.09 -10.14
C ALA A 69 -6.15 -4.93 -10.47
N GLY A 70 -6.41 -5.90 -9.62
CA GLY A 70 -7.58 -6.75 -9.73
C GLY A 70 -8.64 -6.39 -8.71
N GLN A 71 -9.09 -7.38 -7.97
CA GLN A 71 -10.18 -7.23 -7.03
C GLN A 71 -9.70 -6.68 -5.69
N LEU A 72 -10.51 -5.82 -5.06
CA LEU A 72 -10.27 -5.43 -3.67
C LEU A 72 -10.60 -6.62 -2.76
N ALA A 73 -9.65 -7.04 -1.94
CA ALA A 73 -9.83 -8.17 -1.06
C ALA A 73 -10.50 -7.78 0.25
N PHE A 74 -9.96 -6.78 0.94
CA PHE A 74 -10.51 -6.32 2.21
C PHE A 74 -9.91 -4.97 2.60
N VAL A 75 -10.53 -4.35 3.60
CA VAL A 75 -10.06 -3.10 4.20
C VAL A 75 -9.77 -3.37 5.67
N VAL A 76 -8.65 -2.88 6.15
CA VAL A 76 -8.25 -3.02 7.55
C VAL A 76 -8.16 -1.64 8.18
N GLU A 77 -8.74 -1.49 9.36
CA GLU A 77 -8.59 -0.29 10.16
C GLU A 77 -7.61 -0.57 11.30
N ASN A 78 -6.55 0.21 11.37
CA ASN A 78 -5.57 0.11 12.44
C ASN A 78 -5.60 1.37 13.30
N ARG A 79 -5.63 1.19 14.62
CA ARG A 79 -5.57 2.30 15.57
C ARG A 79 -4.38 2.11 16.50
N PHE A 80 -3.65 3.18 16.68
CA PHE A 80 -2.48 3.21 17.57
C PHE A 80 -2.64 4.33 18.59
N GLU A 81 -2.24 4.06 19.78
CA GLU A 81 -2.18 5.08 20.83
C GLU A 81 -0.74 5.42 21.20
#